data_dd0279ecc551a4201d2aef870d960b22
#
_entry.id   dd0279ecc551a4201d2aef870d960b22
#
_cell.length_a   1.000
_cell.length_b   1.000
_cell.length_c   1.000
_cell.angle_alpha   90.00
_cell.angle_beta   90.00
_cell.angle_gamma   90.00
#
_symmetry.space_group_name_H-M   'P 1'
#
loop_
_entity.id
_entity.type
_entity.pdbx_description
1 polymer ?
#
loop_
_entity_poly.entity_id
_entity_poly.type
_entity_poly.pdbx_seq_one_letter_code
_entity_poly.pdbx_strand_id
1 'polypeptide(L)'
;MNESKKMVAVKRIIEMILFVVLYRSFEIAGIKKYAVAIVFCALFLFFSRKKQWNPDATAIVIPSMVYIVLGSFAGMFGGNYQMDTIKIILYGILSFALAFSLYTYYGKDIKRIVDIQFLSCCAVYLSLTIVYMVTRFTRVESTFAFVFGIFSIYYAYVKKWKMLALSGIFLYLADKRIALLAVAASLLMLGVFWLFENNKKLVYAVWGLVTGLVYIYIYLIYSGIMDAFCWGANINTNGRVEMYSRMANEFEFSPLFLGKGLGVVENLLEFWNVEKFANLHNDLLKFYIELGFAGLFIYLLSYGVMFHIVGKKFGKSKMCFVTSIALYSMLLYATDNVSIYVMYLLPMYSVMLAVLTSENQKAIIGNEEND
;
A
#
# COMPACT_ATOMS: atom_id res chain seq x y z
N MET A 1 -35.32 15.05 15.87
CA MET A 1 -34.00 14.38 15.90
C MET A 1 -33.34 14.79 17.19
N ASN A 2 -32.99 13.85 18.06
CA ASN A 2 -32.48 14.11 19.40
C ASN A 2 -31.12 14.86 19.29
N GLU A 3 -30.83 15.83 20.19
CA GLU A 3 -29.61 16.65 20.14
C GLU A 3 -28.33 15.81 20.05
N SER A 4 -28.27 14.66 20.72
CA SER A 4 -27.14 13.73 20.64
C SER A 4 -26.92 13.19 19.22
N LYS A 5 -27.99 12.91 18.45
CA LYS A 5 -27.88 12.44 17.07
C LYS A 5 -27.40 13.54 16.13
N LYS A 6 -27.82 14.79 16.37
CA LYS A 6 -27.32 15.95 15.59
C LYS A 6 -25.82 16.16 15.82
N MET A 7 -25.37 16.11 17.08
CA MET A 7 -23.95 16.27 17.41
C MET A 7 -23.06 15.16 16.80
N VAL A 8 -23.53 13.91 16.79
CA VAL A 8 -22.82 12.81 16.14
C VAL A 8 -22.73 13.01 14.62
N ALA A 9 -23.81 13.49 13.98
CA ALA A 9 -23.80 13.78 12.56
C ALA A 9 -22.83 14.91 12.20
N VAL A 10 -22.82 16.00 12.95
CA VAL A 10 -21.88 17.11 12.78
C VAL A 10 -20.42 16.66 12.92
N LYS A 11 -20.12 15.85 13.95
CA LYS A 11 -18.79 15.29 14.13
C LYS A 11 -18.33 14.48 12.91
N ARG A 12 -19.20 13.63 12.34
CA ARG A 12 -18.87 12.83 11.15
C ARG A 12 -18.62 13.70 9.91
N ILE A 13 -19.38 14.77 9.74
CA ILE A 13 -19.18 15.72 8.63
C ILE A 13 -17.82 16.41 8.78
N ILE A 14 -17.46 16.86 9.99
CA ILE A 14 -16.16 17.47 10.24
C ILE A 14 -15.03 16.48 9.95
N GLU A 15 -15.12 15.25 10.44
CA GLU A 15 -14.16 14.20 10.16
C GLU A 15 -14.01 13.95 8.65
N MET A 16 -15.12 13.88 7.91
CA MET A 16 -15.11 13.71 6.45
C MET A 16 -14.42 14.89 5.75
N ILE A 17 -14.74 16.13 6.14
CA ILE A 17 -14.08 17.34 5.59
C ILE A 17 -12.57 17.28 5.84
N LEU A 18 -12.15 16.92 7.06
CA LEU A 18 -10.73 16.79 7.39
C LEU A 18 -10.02 15.78 6.50
N PHE A 19 -10.62 14.61 6.27
CA PHE A 19 -10.02 13.60 5.36
C PHE A 19 -10.06 14.03 3.89
N VAL A 20 -11.10 14.73 3.44
CA VAL A 20 -11.13 15.32 2.09
C VAL A 20 -9.98 16.31 1.91
N VAL A 21 -9.75 17.20 2.88
CA VAL A 21 -8.61 18.13 2.85
C VAL A 21 -7.29 17.39 2.84
N LEU A 22 -7.13 16.36 3.67
CA LEU A 22 -5.92 15.54 3.74
C LEU A 22 -5.65 14.84 2.40
N TYR A 23 -6.60 14.11 1.84
CA TYR A 23 -6.43 13.40 0.56
C TYR A 23 -6.24 14.37 -0.61
N ARG A 24 -6.94 15.51 -0.59
CA ARG A 24 -6.74 16.54 -1.62
C ARG A 24 -5.32 17.14 -1.57
N SER A 25 -4.75 17.29 -0.37
CA SER A 25 -3.39 17.80 -0.21
C SER A 25 -2.32 16.87 -0.81
N PHE A 26 -2.58 15.56 -0.90
CA PHE A 26 -1.64 14.62 -1.51
C PHE A 26 -1.55 14.75 -3.03
N GLU A 27 -2.56 15.36 -3.67
CA GLU A 27 -2.52 15.69 -5.10
C GLU A 27 -1.70 16.96 -5.41
N ILE A 28 -1.34 17.73 -4.38
CA ILE A 28 -0.54 18.94 -4.54
C ILE A 28 0.94 18.54 -4.64
N ALA A 29 1.61 18.98 -5.69
CA ALA A 29 3.03 18.72 -5.87
C ALA A 29 3.90 19.42 -4.80
N GLY A 30 5.03 18.80 -4.44
CA GLY A 30 6.06 19.40 -3.61
C GLY A 30 5.89 19.21 -2.10
N ILE A 31 6.64 20.00 -1.34
CA ILE A 31 6.83 19.87 0.12
C ILE A 31 5.56 20.16 0.94
N LYS A 32 4.60 20.90 0.37
CA LYS A 32 3.35 21.29 1.06
C LYS A 32 2.52 20.11 1.56
N LYS A 33 2.50 19.01 0.84
CA LYS A 33 1.79 17.77 1.24
C LYS A 33 2.33 17.17 2.53
N TYR A 34 3.64 17.28 2.79
CA TYR A 34 4.24 16.78 4.03
C TYR A 34 3.87 17.66 5.22
N ALA A 35 3.87 18.98 5.04
CA ALA A 35 3.47 19.89 6.09
C ALA A 35 2.04 19.61 6.56
N VAL A 36 1.11 19.40 5.62
CA VAL A 36 -0.28 19.05 5.95
C VAL A 36 -0.32 17.73 6.72
N ALA A 37 0.35 16.68 6.26
CA ALA A 37 0.36 15.38 6.95
C ALA A 37 0.99 15.49 8.36
N ILE A 38 2.08 16.25 8.53
CA ILE A 38 2.71 16.48 9.85
C ILE A 38 1.74 17.20 10.79
N VAL A 39 1.04 18.25 10.31
CA VAL A 39 0.03 18.96 11.10
C VAL A 39 -1.08 18.00 11.54
N PHE A 40 -1.57 17.15 10.64
CA PHE A 40 -2.58 16.15 11.00
C PHE A 40 -2.07 15.16 12.05
N CYS A 41 -0.83 14.64 11.91
CA CYS A 41 -0.21 13.78 12.92
C CYS A 41 -0.17 14.48 14.28
N ALA A 42 0.32 15.72 14.32
CA ALA A 42 0.43 16.51 15.54
C ALA A 42 -0.94 16.74 16.19
N LEU A 43 -1.96 17.10 15.41
CA LEU A 43 -3.32 17.30 15.91
C LEU A 43 -3.89 16.03 16.53
N PHE A 44 -3.82 14.89 15.83
CA PHE A 44 -4.35 13.62 16.35
C PHE A 44 -3.61 13.16 17.60
N LEU A 45 -2.29 13.32 17.68
CA LEU A 45 -1.50 12.98 18.86
C LEU A 45 -1.79 13.92 20.03
N PHE A 46 -1.91 15.23 19.77
CA PHE A 46 -2.20 16.24 20.79
C PHE A 46 -3.58 16.02 21.43
N PHE A 47 -4.60 15.76 20.62
CA PHE A 47 -5.96 15.49 21.11
C PHE A 47 -6.19 14.06 21.61
N SER A 48 -5.19 13.19 21.53
CA SER A 48 -5.29 11.82 22.03
C SER A 48 -5.29 11.78 23.56
N ARG A 49 -6.46 11.65 24.17
CA ARG A 49 -6.63 11.59 25.63
C ARG A 49 -6.25 10.25 26.23
N LYS A 50 -6.29 9.17 25.48
CA LYS A 50 -5.96 7.81 25.90
C LYS A 50 -4.98 7.21 24.93
N LYS A 51 -3.76 6.94 25.38
CA LYS A 51 -2.77 6.20 24.60
C LYS A 51 -3.22 4.73 24.47
N GLN A 52 -4.05 4.44 23.48
CA GLN A 52 -4.36 3.06 23.10
C GLN A 52 -3.26 2.55 22.17
N TRP A 53 -2.11 2.29 22.72
CA TRP A 53 -0.98 1.75 21.97
C TRP A 53 -0.95 0.23 22.13
N ASN A 54 -1.07 -0.49 21.02
CA ASN A 54 -0.77 -1.91 20.97
C ASN A 54 0.56 -2.09 20.23
N PRO A 55 1.68 -2.37 20.93
CA PRO A 55 2.99 -2.52 20.30
C PRO A 55 3.02 -3.68 19.30
N ASP A 56 2.23 -4.75 19.50
CA ASP A 56 2.20 -5.87 18.56
C ASP A 56 1.63 -5.47 17.18
N ALA A 57 0.75 -4.46 17.13
CA ALA A 57 0.21 -3.95 15.87
C ALA A 57 1.26 -3.19 15.03
N THR A 58 2.37 -2.78 15.64
CA THR A 58 3.48 -2.14 14.89
C THR A 58 4.20 -3.12 13.95
N ALA A 59 3.96 -4.43 14.10
CA ALA A 59 4.54 -5.43 13.19
C ALA A 59 4.26 -5.14 11.70
N ILE A 60 3.14 -4.46 11.38
CA ILE A 60 2.78 -4.14 9.98
C ILE A 60 3.75 -3.18 9.29
N VAL A 61 4.59 -2.47 10.02
CA VAL A 61 5.60 -1.58 9.43
C VAL A 61 6.97 -2.22 9.26
N ILE A 62 7.17 -3.44 9.76
CA ILE A 62 8.47 -4.12 9.67
C ILE A 62 9.03 -4.11 8.24
N PRO A 63 8.27 -4.46 7.17
CA PRO A 63 8.82 -4.42 5.82
C PRO A 63 9.28 -3.02 5.39
N SER A 64 8.50 -1.98 5.68
CA SER A 64 8.87 -0.61 5.33
C SER A 64 10.11 -0.12 6.09
N MET A 65 10.24 -0.49 7.37
CA MET A 65 11.44 -0.16 8.15
C MET A 65 12.67 -0.91 7.66
N VAL A 66 12.52 -2.20 7.32
CA VAL A 66 13.61 -2.99 6.73
C VAL A 66 14.06 -2.39 5.40
N TYR A 67 13.13 -1.99 4.54
CA TYR A 67 13.45 -1.30 3.29
C TYR A 67 14.26 -0.02 3.54
N ILE A 68 13.81 0.85 4.44
CA ILE A 68 14.48 2.11 4.76
C ILE A 68 15.88 1.86 5.33
N VAL A 69 16.01 0.93 6.29
CA VAL A 69 17.29 0.64 6.95
C VAL A 69 18.29 0.03 5.96
N LEU A 70 17.90 -1.01 5.24
CA LEU A 70 18.79 -1.68 4.29
C LEU A 70 19.17 -0.76 3.12
N GLY A 71 18.23 -0.01 2.58
CA GLY A 71 18.52 0.90 1.48
C GLY A 71 19.37 2.09 1.90
N SER A 72 19.18 2.61 3.13
CA SER A 72 20.08 3.62 3.70
C SER A 72 21.49 3.07 3.89
N PHE A 73 21.59 1.83 4.38
CA PHE A 73 22.88 1.15 4.56
C PHE A 73 23.59 0.93 3.21
N ALA A 74 22.88 0.42 2.19
CA ALA A 74 23.44 0.26 0.85
C ALA A 74 23.91 1.61 0.27
N GLY A 75 23.20 2.71 0.51
CA GLY A 75 23.59 4.05 0.09
C GLY A 75 24.87 4.56 0.76
N MET A 76 25.14 4.14 2.01
CA MET A 76 26.42 4.49 2.70
C MET A 76 27.63 3.91 1.98
N PHE A 77 27.53 2.69 1.46
CA PHE A 77 28.61 2.05 0.71
C PHE A 77 28.68 2.52 -0.75
N GLY A 78 27.54 2.86 -1.34
CA GLY A 78 27.46 3.38 -2.70
C GLY A 78 27.80 4.86 -2.86
N GLY A 79 27.97 5.61 -1.77
CA GLY A 79 28.28 7.05 -1.80
C GLY A 79 27.12 7.94 -2.31
N ASN A 80 25.91 7.41 -2.39
CA ASN A 80 24.75 8.05 -3.03
C ASN A 80 23.73 8.58 -2.01
N TYR A 81 24.12 9.56 -1.18
CA TYR A 81 23.12 10.31 -0.40
C TYR A 81 22.65 11.53 -1.15
N GLN A 82 21.36 11.54 -1.49
CA GLN A 82 20.74 12.64 -2.20
C GLN A 82 19.39 13.04 -1.54
N MET A 83 18.85 14.19 -1.96
CA MET A 83 17.57 14.69 -1.43
C MET A 83 16.41 13.71 -1.65
N ASP A 84 16.46 12.87 -2.67
CA ASP A 84 15.43 11.86 -2.94
C ASP A 84 15.46 10.72 -1.93
N THR A 85 16.61 10.37 -1.36
CA THR A 85 16.72 9.47 -0.21
C THR A 85 15.87 9.98 0.96
N ILE A 86 15.98 11.26 1.29
CA ILE A 86 15.20 11.89 2.37
C ILE A 86 13.69 11.85 2.06
N LYS A 87 13.30 12.13 0.81
CA LYS A 87 11.89 12.08 0.41
C LYS A 87 11.31 10.68 0.59
N ILE A 88 12.01 9.62 0.17
CA ILE A 88 11.55 8.22 0.30
C ILE A 88 11.39 7.83 1.77
N ILE A 89 12.37 8.18 2.61
CA ILE A 89 12.29 7.94 4.06
C ILE A 89 11.07 8.66 4.66
N LEU A 90 10.86 9.92 4.30
CA LEU A 90 9.73 10.69 4.78
C LEU A 90 8.38 10.09 4.33
N TYR A 91 8.25 9.62 3.08
CA TYR A 91 7.03 8.98 2.60
C TYR A 91 6.66 7.74 3.42
N GLY A 92 7.63 6.86 3.66
CA GLY A 92 7.42 5.64 4.44
C GLY A 92 7.03 5.95 5.90
N ILE A 93 7.85 6.77 6.58
CA ILE A 93 7.63 7.10 8.00
C ILE A 93 6.35 7.90 8.21
N LEU A 94 6.07 8.90 7.37
CA LEU A 94 4.93 9.79 7.55
C LEU A 94 3.59 9.08 7.35
N SER A 95 3.50 8.20 6.36
CA SER A 95 2.29 7.39 6.13
C SER A 95 1.95 6.52 7.33
N PHE A 96 2.95 5.87 7.88
CA PHE A 96 2.84 5.07 9.09
C PHE A 96 2.51 5.92 10.31
N ALA A 97 3.25 7.01 10.56
CA ALA A 97 3.02 7.90 11.69
C ALA A 97 1.59 8.46 11.68
N LEU A 98 1.07 8.83 10.50
CA LEU A 98 -0.29 9.32 10.35
C LEU A 98 -1.32 8.22 10.65
N ALA A 99 -1.14 7.00 10.13
CA ALA A 99 -2.05 5.88 10.42
C ALA A 99 -2.07 5.52 11.92
N PHE A 100 -0.91 5.53 12.57
CA PHE A 100 -0.81 5.27 14.02
C PHE A 100 -1.34 6.41 14.88
N SER A 101 -1.17 7.67 14.47
CA SER A 101 -1.77 8.80 15.18
C SER A 101 -3.30 8.75 15.12
N LEU A 102 -3.86 8.38 13.97
CA LEU A 102 -5.29 8.10 13.82
C LEU A 102 -5.74 6.95 14.74
N TYR A 103 -5.01 5.85 14.76
CA TYR A 103 -5.31 4.72 15.63
C TYR A 103 -5.26 5.11 17.11
N THR A 104 -4.22 5.86 17.52
CA THR A 104 -4.08 6.31 18.92
C THR A 104 -5.23 7.24 19.35
N TYR A 105 -5.70 8.08 18.44
CA TYR A 105 -6.81 9.00 18.69
C TYR A 105 -8.17 8.32 18.71
N TYR A 106 -8.47 7.44 17.75
CA TYR A 106 -9.78 6.83 17.59
C TYR A 106 -9.92 5.48 18.28
N GLY A 107 -8.84 4.76 18.54
CA GLY A 107 -8.85 3.45 19.17
C GLY A 107 -9.77 2.45 18.44
N LYS A 108 -10.75 1.89 19.16
CA LYS A 108 -11.73 0.93 18.60
C LYS A 108 -12.59 1.52 17.47
N ASP A 109 -12.77 2.83 17.43
CA ASP A 109 -13.54 3.54 16.38
C ASP A 109 -12.80 3.62 15.05
N ILE A 110 -11.56 3.12 14.95
CA ILE A 110 -10.77 3.17 13.71
C ILE A 110 -11.50 2.50 12.52
N LYS A 111 -12.33 1.49 12.77
CA LYS A 111 -13.17 0.87 11.72
C LYS A 111 -14.12 1.85 11.07
N ARG A 112 -14.72 2.74 11.87
CA ARG A 112 -15.58 3.82 11.37
C ARG A 112 -14.77 4.85 10.58
N ILE A 113 -13.54 5.12 11.03
CA ILE A 113 -12.64 6.06 10.35
C ILE A 113 -12.20 5.51 8.99
N VAL A 114 -12.00 4.21 8.86
CA VAL A 114 -11.75 3.58 7.54
C VAL A 114 -12.92 3.81 6.58
N ASP A 115 -14.17 3.69 7.05
CA ASP A 115 -15.34 4.01 6.20
C ASP A 115 -15.35 5.50 5.79
N ILE A 116 -15.01 6.41 6.70
CA ILE A 116 -14.93 7.86 6.42
C ILE A 116 -13.79 8.14 5.43
N GLN A 117 -12.62 7.53 5.60
CA GLN A 117 -11.50 7.64 4.66
C GLN A 117 -11.93 7.21 3.25
N PHE A 118 -12.60 6.06 3.12
CA PHE A 118 -13.09 5.58 1.85
C PHE A 118 -14.04 6.59 1.19
N LEU A 119 -15.05 7.08 1.92
CA LEU A 119 -16.01 8.06 1.39
C LEU A 119 -15.33 9.39 1.02
N SER A 120 -14.31 9.80 1.78
CA SER A 120 -13.51 10.98 1.47
C SER A 120 -12.69 10.79 0.20
N CYS A 121 -12.09 9.60 -0.01
CA CYS A 121 -11.42 9.26 -1.27
C CYS A 121 -12.39 9.29 -2.45
N CYS A 122 -13.62 8.77 -2.30
CA CYS A 122 -14.66 8.86 -3.32
C CYS A 122 -15.00 10.32 -3.66
N ALA A 123 -15.17 11.17 -2.64
CA ALA A 123 -15.49 12.59 -2.83
C ALA A 123 -14.34 13.33 -3.54
N VAL A 124 -13.09 13.08 -3.15
CA VAL A 124 -11.92 13.69 -3.80
C VAL A 124 -11.81 13.21 -5.25
N TYR A 125 -11.92 11.91 -5.50
CA TYR A 125 -11.88 11.36 -6.86
C TYR A 125 -12.95 11.98 -7.74
N LEU A 126 -14.21 12.04 -7.28
CA LEU A 126 -15.29 12.66 -8.03
C LEU A 126 -15.04 14.15 -8.27
N SER A 127 -14.57 14.89 -7.27
CA SER A 127 -14.27 16.32 -7.42
C SER A 127 -13.24 16.61 -8.51
N LEU A 128 -12.33 15.66 -8.76
CA LEU A 128 -11.29 15.75 -9.79
C LEU A 128 -11.73 15.31 -11.16
N THR A 129 -12.67 14.37 -11.24
CA THR A 129 -12.93 13.61 -12.46
C THR A 129 -14.35 13.78 -13.01
N ILE A 130 -15.32 14.21 -12.19
CA ILE A 130 -16.74 14.21 -12.56
C ILE A 130 -17.04 15.05 -13.81
N VAL A 131 -16.42 16.22 -13.93
CA VAL A 131 -16.62 17.10 -15.11
C VAL A 131 -16.14 16.38 -16.37
N TYR A 132 -14.97 15.74 -16.31
CA TYR A 132 -14.41 15.02 -17.44
C TYR A 132 -15.25 13.80 -17.81
N MET A 133 -15.72 13.04 -16.82
CA MET A 133 -16.56 11.86 -17.02
C MET A 133 -17.91 12.24 -17.64
N VAL A 134 -18.53 13.33 -17.18
CA VAL A 134 -19.82 13.81 -17.70
C VAL A 134 -19.69 14.40 -19.10
N THR A 135 -18.63 15.17 -19.37
CA THR A 135 -18.46 15.83 -20.68
C THR A 135 -17.97 14.89 -21.77
N ARG A 136 -17.17 13.86 -21.42
CA ARG A 136 -16.59 12.94 -22.39
C ARG A 136 -17.16 11.53 -22.37
N PHE A 137 -18.04 11.23 -21.41
CA PHE A 137 -18.63 9.89 -21.19
C PHE A 137 -17.59 8.77 -21.09
N THR A 138 -16.41 9.07 -20.54
CA THR A 138 -15.29 8.12 -20.41
C THR A 138 -14.86 7.95 -18.97
N ARG A 139 -14.30 6.78 -18.67
CA ARG A 139 -13.63 6.54 -17.39
C ARG A 139 -12.33 7.36 -17.35
N VAL A 140 -11.91 7.72 -16.13
CA VAL A 140 -10.70 8.53 -15.92
C VAL A 140 -9.66 7.71 -15.19
N GLU A 141 -8.57 7.40 -15.87
CA GLU A 141 -7.44 6.71 -15.26
C GLU A 141 -6.89 7.52 -14.07
N SER A 142 -6.84 6.87 -12.91
CA SER A 142 -6.44 7.54 -11.66
C SER A 142 -5.73 6.58 -10.71
N THR A 143 -4.76 7.10 -9.97
CA THR A 143 -4.06 6.41 -8.87
C THR A 143 -4.99 6.05 -7.70
N PHE A 144 -6.16 6.69 -7.59
CA PHE A 144 -7.21 6.30 -6.63
C PHE A 144 -7.68 4.85 -6.81
N ALA A 145 -7.53 4.25 -8.00
CA ALA A 145 -7.79 2.82 -8.20
C ALA A 145 -7.04 1.94 -7.19
N PHE A 146 -5.79 2.27 -6.89
CA PHE A 146 -4.98 1.53 -5.92
C PHE A 146 -5.56 1.62 -4.51
N VAL A 147 -6.09 2.77 -4.15
CA VAL A 147 -6.74 3.01 -2.85
C VAL A 147 -8.07 2.27 -2.75
N PHE A 148 -8.91 2.35 -3.79
CA PHE A 148 -10.18 1.64 -3.84
C PHE A 148 -10.00 0.11 -3.80
N GLY A 149 -8.91 -0.41 -4.35
CA GLY A 149 -8.56 -1.81 -4.25
C GLY A 149 -8.30 -2.27 -2.81
N ILE A 150 -7.59 -1.48 -2.01
CA ILE A 150 -7.38 -1.77 -0.57
C ILE A 150 -8.72 -1.86 0.16
N PHE A 151 -9.61 -0.88 -0.06
CA PHE A 151 -10.93 -0.86 0.57
C PHE A 151 -11.79 -2.04 0.10
N SER A 152 -11.71 -2.46 -1.17
CA SER A 152 -12.42 -3.63 -1.67
C SER A 152 -12.01 -4.90 -0.93
N ILE A 153 -10.72 -5.14 -0.74
CA ILE A 153 -10.21 -6.30 0.01
C ILE A 153 -10.66 -6.23 1.48
N TYR A 154 -10.58 -5.04 2.09
CA TYR A 154 -11.04 -4.81 3.46
C TYR A 154 -12.54 -5.11 3.62
N TYR A 155 -13.40 -4.56 2.75
CA TYR A 155 -14.85 -4.74 2.84
C TYR A 155 -15.26 -6.19 2.56
N ALA A 156 -14.57 -6.90 1.67
CA ALA A 156 -14.78 -8.32 1.49
C ALA A 156 -14.45 -9.11 2.76
N TYR A 157 -13.32 -8.83 3.42
CA TYR A 157 -12.91 -9.48 4.66
C TYR A 157 -13.89 -9.24 5.80
N VAL A 158 -14.35 -7.99 6.01
CA VAL A 158 -15.30 -7.65 7.08
C VAL A 158 -16.77 -7.89 6.69
N LYS A 159 -17.03 -8.44 5.49
CA LYS A 159 -18.35 -8.79 4.95
C LYS A 159 -19.32 -7.60 4.84
N LYS A 160 -18.80 -6.39 4.58
CA LYS A 160 -19.60 -5.20 4.32
C LYS A 160 -19.97 -5.09 2.82
N TRP A 161 -20.90 -5.94 2.35
CA TRP A 161 -21.19 -6.14 0.92
C TRP A 161 -21.59 -4.86 0.18
N LYS A 162 -22.37 -3.96 0.80
CA LYS A 162 -22.75 -2.66 0.19
C LYS A 162 -21.54 -1.77 -0.07
N MET A 163 -20.61 -1.72 0.88
CA MET A 163 -19.37 -0.94 0.75
C MET A 163 -18.40 -1.61 -0.24
N LEU A 164 -18.38 -2.94 -0.28
CA LEU A 164 -17.63 -3.69 -1.29
C LEU A 164 -18.13 -3.38 -2.71
N ALA A 165 -19.44 -3.41 -2.94
CA ALA A 165 -20.01 -3.06 -4.22
C ALA A 165 -19.67 -1.61 -4.62
N LEU A 166 -19.80 -0.66 -3.67
CA LEU A 166 -19.45 0.73 -3.90
C LEU A 166 -17.95 0.90 -4.22
N SER A 167 -17.05 0.25 -3.46
CA SER A 167 -15.62 0.33 -3.73
C SER A 167 -15.24 -0.31 -5.08
N GLY A 168 -15.92 -1.40 -5.48
CA GLY A 168 -15.77 -2.01 -6.80
C GLY A 168 -16.20 -1.09 -7.95
N ILE A 169 -17.29 -0.34 -7.78
CA ILE A 169 -17.72 0.67 -8.76
C ILE A 169 -16.66 1.74 -8.93
N PHE A 170 -16.14 2.32 -7.83
CA PHE A 170 -15.11 3.34 -7.89
C PHE A 170 -13.77 2.81 -8.44
N LEU A 171 -13.40 1.58 -8.10
CA LEU A 171 -12.24 0.89 -8.67
C LEU A 171 -12.36 0.74 -10.20
N TYR A 172 -13.55 0.36 -10.68
CA TYR A 172 -13.82 0.27 -12.11
C TYR A 172 -13.78 1.63 -12.82
N LEU A 173 -14.37 2.67 -12.21
CA LEU A 173 -14.38 4.03 -12.76
C LEU A 173 -12.98 4.65 -12.83
N ALA A 174 -12.08 4.31 -11.90
CA ALA A 174 -10.70 4.79 -11.85
C ALA A 174 -9.75 4.12 -12.86
N ASP A 175 -10.25 3.24 -13.70
CA ASP A 175 -9.69 2.68 -14.94
C ASP A 175 -8.22 2.21 -14.91
N LYS A 176 -7.77 1.61 -13.80
CA LYS A 176 -6.45 0.98 -13.70
C LYS A 176 -6.59 -0.54 -13.76
N ARG A 177 -6.27 -1.13 -14.92
CA ARG A 177 -6.41 -2.59 -15.16
C ARG A 177 -5.62 -3.42 -14.16
N ILE A 178 -4.41 -2.99 -13.81
CA ILE A 178 -3.58 -3.70 -12.85
C ILE A 178 -4.21 -3.72 -11.45
N ALA A 179 -4.87 -2.64 -11.03
CA ALA A 179 -5.55 -2.60 -9.75
C ALA A 179 -6.71 -3.60 -9.69
N LEU A 180 -7.49 -3.71 -10.78
CA LEU A 180 -8.56 -4.71 -10.90
C LEU A 180 -8.01 -6.15 -10.81
N LEU A 181 -6.93 -6.44 -11.56
CA LEU A 181 -6.28 -7.74 -11.53
C LEU A 181 -5.73 -8.08 -10.13
N ALA A 182 -5.06 -7.12 -9.51
CA ALA A 182 -4.48 -7.30 -8.19
C ALA A 182 -5.55 -7.52 -7.10
N VAL A 183 -6.69 -6.81 -7.18
CA VAL A 183 -7.85 -7.05 -6.29
C VAL A 183 -8.41 -8.44 -6.52
N ALA A 184 -8.65 -8.83 -7.78
CA ALA A 184 -9.17 -10.16 -8.10
C ALA A 184 -8.27 -11.28 -7.55
N ALA A 185 -6.95 -11.18 -7.76
CA ALA A 185 -5.97 -12.14 -7.24
C ALA A 185 -5.97 -12.17 -5.69
N SER A 186 -6.05 -11.01 -5.04
CA SER A 186 -6.06 -10.92 -3.59
C SER A 186 -7.34 -11.45 -2.96
N LEU A 187 -8.49 -11.21 -3.59
CA LEU A 187 -9.78 -11.76 -3.16
C LEU A 187 -9.84 -13.28 -3.39
N LEU A 188 -9.32 -13.77 -4.52
CA LEU A 188 -9.18 -15.20 -4.76
C LEU A 188 -8.32 -15.86 -3.68
N MET A 189 -7.17 -15.26 -3.37
CA MET A 189 -6.28 -15.77 -2.32
C MET A 189 -6.95 -15.74 -0.94
N LEU A 190 -7.69 -14.69 -0.62
CA LEU A 190 -8.47 -14.63 0.62
C LEU A 190 -9.51 -15.76 0.69
N GLY A 191 -10.19 -16.05 -0.43
CA GLY A 191 -11.10 -17.19 -0.57
C GLY A 191 -10.39 -18.53 -0.37
N VAL A 192 -9.21 -18.70 -0.98
CA VAL A 192 -8.36 -19.89 -0.79
C VAL A 192 -7.99 -20.07 0.69
N PHE A 193 -7.57 -19.00 1.38
CA PHE A 193 -7.28 -19.07 2.81
C PHE A 193 -8.50 -19.51 3.62
N TRP A 194 -9.70 -19.03 3.30
CA TRP A 194 -10.93 -19.46 3.98
C TRP A 194 -11.22 -20.95 3.73
N LEU A 195 -11.08 -21.42 2.49
CA LEU A 195 -11.28 -22.83 2.14
C LEU A 195 -10.32 -23.75 2.90
N PHE A 196 -9.09 -23.34 3.13
CA PHE A 196 -8.08 -24.10 3.88
C PHE A 196 -8.00 -23.67 5.37
N GLU A 197 -9.11 -23.19 5.95
CA GLU A 197 -9.26 -22.85 7.38
C GLU A 197 -8.17 -21.91 7.91
N ASN A 198 -7.72 -20.99 7.08
CA ASN A 198 -6.65 -20.04 7.38
C ASN A 198 -5.33 -20.73 7.80
N ASN A 199 -4.92 -21.74 7.07
CA ASN A 199 -3.73 -22.53 7.37
C ASN A 199 -2.46 -21.66 7.28
N LYS A 200 -1.70 -21.58 8.38
CA LYS A 200 -0.45 -20.79 8.43
C LYS A 200 0.62 -21.31 7.45
N LYS A 201 0.70 -22.63 7.24
CA LYS A 201 1.67 -23.22 6.30
C LYS A 201 1.39 -22.74 4.87
N LEU A 202 0.12 -22.63 4.50
CA LEU A 202 -0.28 -22.11 3.19
C LEU A 202 0.17 -20.65 3.00
N VAL A 203 0.04 -19.80 4.03
CA VAL A 203 0.53 -18.40 3.98
C VAL A 203 2.02 -18.36 3.67
N TYR A 204 2.83 -19.15 4.36
CA TYR A 204 4.27 -19.17 4.12
C TYR A 204 4.63 -19.77 2.75
N ALA A 205 3.92 -20.83 2.30
CA ALA A 205 4.12 -21.41 0.98
C ALA A 205 3.80 -20.41 -0.14
N VAL A 206 2.67 -19.69 -0.02
CA VAL A 206 2.29 -18.63 -0.97
C VAL A 206 3.34 -17.52 -0.96
N TRP A 207 3.80 -17.10 0.20
CA TRP A 207 4.80 -16.03 0.28
C TRP A 207 6.18 -16.47 -0.26
N GLY A 208 6.58 -17.71 -0.03
CA GLY A 208 7.78 -18.28 -0.66
C GLY A 208 7.67 -18.30 -2.19
N LEU A 209 6.51 -18.68 -2.72
CA LEU A 209 6.24 -18.63 -4.16
C LEU A 209 6.33 -17.18 -4.69
N VAL A 210 5.69 -16.21 -4.01
CA VAL A 210 5.78 -14.78 -4.38
C VAL A 210 7.22 -14.31 -4.40
N THR A 211 8.01 -14.67 -3.38
CA THR A 211 9.44 -14.33 -3.31
C THR A 211 10.20 -14.88 -4.53
N GLY A 212 10.00 -16.15 -4.87
CA GLY A 212 10.60 -16.77 -6.07
C GLY A 212 10.19 -16.07 -7.37
N LEU A 213 8.88 -15.76 -7.51
CA LEU A 213 8.36 -15.05 -8.68
C LEU A 213 8.93 -13.64 -8.83
N VAL A 214 9.18 -12.92 -7.74
CA VAL A 214 9.84 -11.61 -7.77
C VAL A 214 11.24 -11.72 -8.36
N TYR A 215 12.04 -12.70 -7.95
CA TYR A 215 13.38 -12.90 -8.51
C TYR A 215 13.34 -13.33 -9.98
N ILE A 216 12.42 -14.22 -10.34
CA ILE A 216 12.21 -14.60 -11.75
C ILE A 216 11.84 -13.39 -12.58
N TYR A 217 10.93 -12.55 -12.10
CA TYR A 217 10.51 -11.33 -12.78
C TYR A 217 11.68 -10.35 -13.03
N ILE A 218 12.53 -10.13 -12.02
CA ILE A 218 13.72 -9.27 -12.15
C ILE A 218 14.73 -9.90 -13.13
N TYR A 219 14.91 -11.23 -13.09
CA TYR A 219 15.77 -11.93 -14.03
C TYR A 219 15.27 -11.81 -15.48
N LEU A 220 13.96 -11.89 -15.71
CA LEU A 220 13.37 -11.72 -17.05
C LEU A 220 13.60 -10.31 -17.60
N ILE A 221 13.61 -9.29 -16.74
CA ILE A 221 13.97 -7.92 -17.13
C ILE A 221 15.47 -7.84 -17.43
N TYR A 222 16.32 -8.33 -16.54
CA TYR A 222 17.78 -8.29 -16.66
C TYR A 222 18.28 -8.99 -17.94
N SER A 223 17.73 -10.15 -18.24
CA SER A 223 18.11 -10.98 -19.39
C SER A 223 17.54 -10.47 -20.74
N GLY A 224 16.68 -9.43 -20.74
CA GLY A 224 16.00 -8.94 -21.94
C GLY A 224 14.86 -9.84 -22.46
N ILE A 225 14.57 -10.96 -21.78
CA ILE A 225 13.48 -11.89 -22.18
C ILE A 225 12.12 -11.18 -22.12
N MET A 226 11.92 -10.32 -21.13
CA MET A 226 10.69 -9.52 -21.01
C MET A 226 10.48 -8.61 -22.22
N ASP A 227 11.53 -7.96 -22.69
CA ASP A 227 11.52 -7.10 -23.86
C ASP A 227 11.18 -7.89 -25.13
N ALA A 228 11.92 -8.97 -25.37
CA ALA A 228 11.67 -9.87 -26.49
C ALA A 228 10.23 -10.43 -26.51
N PHE A 229 9.70 -10.81 -25.34
CA PHE A 229 8.32 -11.28 -25.21
C PHE A 229 7.30 -10.20 -25.58
N CYS A 230 7.43 -9.00 -25.01
CA CYS A 230 6.51 -7.89 -25.27
C CYS A 230 6.53 -7.48 -26.76
N TRP A 231 7.70 -7.45 -27.39
CA TRP A 231 7.85 -7.20 -28.82
C TRP A 231 7.19 -8.30 -29.65
N GLY A 232 7.49 -9.56 -29.37
CA GLY A 232 6.94 -10.72 -30.09
C GLY A 232 5.42 -10.84 -29.97
N ALA A 233 4.85 -10.47 -28.83
CA ALA A 233 3.41 -10.48 -28.57
C ALA A 233 2.71 -9.17 -28.98
N ASN A 234 3.42 -8.19 -29.54
CA ASN A 234 2.91 -6.87 -29.92
C ASN A 234 2.17 -6.15 -28.75
N ILE A 235 2.71 -6.28 -27.53
CA ILE A 235 2.14 -5.67 -26.31
C ILE A 235 2.60 -4.22 -26.25
N ASN A 236 1.64 -3.29 -26.25
CA ASN A 236 1.94 -1.88 -26.01
C ASN A 236 2.23 -1.65 -24.51
N THR A 237 3.50 -1.46 -24.18
CA THR A 237 3.99 -1.20 -22.82
C THR A 237 4.06 0.28 -22.47
N ASN A 238 3.65 1.17 -23.38
CA ASN A 238 3.80 2.63 -23.24
C ASN A 238 5.26 3.07 -22.95
N GLY A 239 6.25 2.33 -23.48
CA GLY A 239 7.68 2.60 -23.29
C GLY A 239 8.27 2.11 -21.97
N ARG A 240 7.48 1.41 -21.12
CA ARG A 240 7.98 0.90 -19.83
C ARG A 240 9.08 -0.14 -20.00
N VAL A 241 8.93 -1.06 -20.95
CA VAL A 241 9.92 -2.12 -21.19
C VAL A 241 11.24 -1.55 -21.70
N GLU A 242 11.20 -0.54 -22.56
CA GLU A 242 12.42 0.20 -22.99
C GLU A 242 13.14 0.83 -21.80
N MET A 243 12.38 1.39 -20.84
CA MET A 243 12.93 1.94 -19.61
C MET A 243 13.55 0.85 -18.74
N TYR A 244 12.90 -0.31 -18.62
CA TYR A 244 13.43 -1.44 -17.84
C TYR A 244 14.72 -1.98 -18.45
N SER A 245 14.80 -2.11 -19.79
CA SER A 245 16.00 -2.53 -20.51
C SER A 245 17.14 -1.53 -20.32
N ARG A 246 16.84 -0.22 -20.27
CA ARG A 246 17.83 0.80 -19.95
C ARG A 246 18.31 0.69 -18.50
N MET A 247 17.40 0.47 -17.54
CA MET A 247 17.74 0.23 -16.13
C MET A 247 18.54 -1.07 -15.92
N ALA A 248 18.38 -2.08 -16.78
CA ALA A 248 19.13 -3.33 -16.70
C ALA A 248 20.65 -3.13 -16.81
N ASN A 249 21.11 -2.03 -17.38
CA ASN A 249 22.53 -1.67 -17.42
C ASN A 249 23.05 -1.12 -16.08
N GLU A 250 22.18 -0.80 -15.15
CA GLU A 250 22.53 -0.18 -13.88
C GLU A 250 22.66 -1.19 -12.73
N PHE A 251 22.39 -2.47 -12.96
CA PHE A 251 22.51 -3.51 -11.94
C PHE A 251 22.97 -4.83 -12.55
N GLU A 252 23.46 -5.72 -11.69
CA GLU A 252 23.79 -7.10 -12.05
C GLU A 252 22.83 -8.04 -11.34
N PHE A 253 22.34 -9.06 -12.04
CA PHE A 253 21.60 -10.14 -11.41
C PHE A 253 22.57 -11.15 -10.81
N SER A 254 23.12 -10.79 -9.65
CA SER A 254 24.17 -11.53 -8.95
C SER A 254 23.95 -11.50 -7.45
N PRO A 255 24.21 -12.60 -6.71
CA PRO A 255 24.23 -12.59 -5.25
C PRO A 255 25.21 -11.58 -4.63
N LEU A 256 26.22 -11.17 -5.38
CA LEU A 256 27.22 -10.17 -4.96
C LEU A 256 26.79 -8.72 -5.19
N PHE A 257 25.66 -8.49 -5.88
CA PHE A 257 25.12 -7.15 -6.06
C PHE A 257 24.52 -6.63 -4.75
N LEU A 258 25.20 -5.65 -4.13
CA LEU A 258 24.86 -5.10 -2.80
C LEU A 258 23.79 -4.00 -2.83
N GLY A 259 23.39 -3.55 -4.03
CA GLY A 259 22.47 -2.41 -4.20
C GLY A 259 23.21 -1.06 -4.21
N LYS A 260 22.47 -0.04 -4.69
CA LYS A 260 23.02 1.31 -4.89
C LYS A 260 22.48 2.34 -3.87
N GLY A 261 21.53 1.94 -3.00
CA GLY A 261 20.94 2.80 -1.97
C GLY A 261 19.66 3.49 -2.40
N LEU A 262 18.92 4.03 -1.41
CA LEU A 262 17.63 4.69 -1.59
C LEU A 262 17.73 5.92 -2.49
N GLY A 263 16.79 6.09 -3.40
CA GLY A 263 16.66 7.27 -4.25
C GLY A 263 17.56 7.26 -5.48
N VAL A 264 18.39 6.22 -5.65
CA VAL A 264 19.29 6.15 -6.81
C VAL A 264 18.50 6.03 -8.12
N VAL A 265 17.36 5.36 -8.11
CA VAL A 265 16.52 5.18 -9.30
C VAL A 265 15.92 6.51 -9.76
N GLU A 266 15.41 7.31 -8.82
CA GLU A 266 14.89 8.65 -9.11
C GLU A 266 15.99 9.56 -9.68
N ASN A 267 17.19 9.51 -9.12
CA ASN A 267 18.34 10.29 -9.61
C ASN A 267 18.78 9.87 -11.01
N LEU A 268 18.77 8.57 -11.32
CA LEU A 268 19.09 8.09 -12.66
C LEU A 268 18.06 8.57 -13.70
N LEU A 269 16.77 8.55 -13.34
CA LEU A 269 15.71 9.05 -14.19
C LEU A 269 15.84 10.56 -14.45
N GLU A 270 16.16 11.34 -13.43
CA GLU A 270 16.41 12.78 -13.53
C GLU A 270 17.65 13.06 -14.37
N PHE A 271 18.77 12.36 -14.12
CA PHE A 271 20.01 12.49 -14.88
C PHE A 271 19.83 12.18 -16.38
N TRP A 272 19.02 11.16 -16.71
CA TRP A 272 18.74 10.82 -18.11
C TRP A 272 17.80 11.81 -18.79
N ASN A 273 17.24 12.77 -18.05
CA ASN A 273 16.32 13.79 -18.54
C ASN A 273 15.17 13.19 -19.39
N VAL A 274 14.60 12.10 -18.88
CA VAL A 274 13.54 11.38 -19.60
C VAL A 274 12.21 12.07 -19.28
N GLU A 275 11.90 13.14 -20.00
CA GLU A 275 10.67 13.94 -19.82
C GLU A 275 9.38 13.09 -19.81
N LYS A 276 9.40 11.95 -20.51
CA LYS A 276 8.25 11.04 -20.62
C LYS A 276 8.01 10.20 -19.38
N PHE A 277 9.02 9.99 -18.52
CA PHE A 277 8.95 9.08 -17.37
C PHE A 277 9.47 9.75 -16.09
N ALA A 278 8.57 10.41 -15.40
CA ALA A 278 8.88 10.94 -14.05
C ALA A 278 9.18 9.84 -13.01
N ASN A 279 8.83 8.58 -13.31
CA ASN A 279 8.98 7.43 -12.43
C ASN A 279 9.22 6.14 -13.21
N LEU A 280 9.87 5.16 -12.59
CA LEU A 280 10.18 3.86 -13.20
C LEU A 280 8.93 3.00 -13.48
N HIS A 281 7.81 3.24 -12.76
CA HIS A 281 6.61 2.42 -12.80
C HIS A 281 6.86 0.92 -12.53
N ASN A 282 7.80 0.63 -11.62
CA ASN A 282 8.17 -0.72 -11.20
C ASN A 282 8.93 -0.66 -9.87
N ASP A 283 8.19 -0.74 -8.77
CA ASP A 283 8.79 -0.70 -7.43
C ASP A 283 9.64 -1.95 -7.12
N LEU A 284 9.31 -3.13 -7.70
CA LEU A 284 10.11 -4.34 -7.47
C LEU A 284 11.52 -4.21 -8.06
N LEU A 285 11.60 -3.68 -9.28
CA LEU A 285 12.90 -3.42 -9.91
C LEU A 285 13.66 -2.34 -9.15
N LYS A 286 12.98 -1.28 -8.73
CA LYS A 286 13.54 -0.24 -7.86
C LYS A 286 14.11 -0.83 -6.58
N PHE A 287 13.35 -1.66 -5.85
CA PHE A 287 13.82 -2.29 -4.62
C PHE A 287 15.05 -3.16 -4.85
N TYR A 288 15.10 -3.88 -5.98
CA TYR A 288 16.28 -4.67 -6.32
C TYR A 288 17.52 -3.79 -6.56
N ILE A 289 17.39 -2.71 -7.34
CA ILE A 289 18.50 -1.79 -7.63
C ILE A 289 18.98 -1.11 -6.34
N GLU A 290 18.06 -0.72 -5.48
CA GLU A 290 18.39 0.01 -4.25
C GLU A 290 18.93 -0.88 -3.14
N LEU A 291 18.39 -2.09 -2.97
CA LEU A 291 18.73 -3.00 -1.88
C LEU A 291 19.78 -4.05 -2.26
N GLY A 292 19.92 -4.35 -3.54
CA GLY A 292 20.72 -5.48 -4.02
C GLY A 292 20.03 -6.82 -3.84
N PHE A 293 20.73 -7.89 -4.24
CA PHE A 293 20.19 -9.26 -4.21
C PHE A 293 19.82 -9.71 -2.79
N ALA A 294 20.78 -9.69 -1.87
CA ALA A 294 20.57 -10.11 -0.49
C ALA A 294 19.61 -9.16 0.25
N GLY A 295 19.70 -7.85 0.01
CA GLY A 295 18.84 -6.85 0.63
C GLY A 295 17.37 -7.02 0.24
N LEU A 296 17.07 -7.28 -1.04
CA LEU A 296 15.71 -7.60 -1.48
C LEU A 296 15.19 -8.88 -0.83
N PHE A 297 16.03 -9.93 -0.72
CA PHE A 297 15.65 -11.16 -0.02
C PHE A 297 15.25 -10.90 1.43
N ILE A 298 16.08 -10.16 2.18
CA ILE A 298 15.78 -9.79 3.57
C ILE A 298 14.51 -8.94 3.66
N TYR A 299 14.29 -8.02 2.72
CA TYR A 299 13.07 -7.23 2.63
C TYR A 299 11.83 -8.13 2.44
N LEU A 300 11.85 -9.07 1.49
CA LEU A 300 10.76 -10.02 1.27
C LEU A 300 10.57 -10.97 2.46
N LEU A 301 11.66 -11.42 3.10
CA LEU A 301 11.60 -12.24 4.31
C LEU A 301 10.96 -11.50 5.48
N SER A 302 11.12 -10.18 5.56
CA SER A 302 10.54 -9.34 6.61
C SER A 302 9.00 -9.37 6.63
N TYR A 303 8.35 -9.59 5.49
CA TYR A 303 6.91 -9.87 5.43
C TYR A 303 6.57 -11.19 6.14
N GLY A 304 7.39 -12.23 5.97
CA GLY A 304 7.23 -13.49 6.69
C GLY A 304 7.29 -13.30 8.21
N VAL A 305 8.20 -12.44 8.69
CA VAL A 305 8.30 -12.05 10.11
C VAL A 305 7.03 -11.32 10.54
N MET A 306 6.56 -10.34 9.76
CA MET A 306 5.31 -9.64 10.02
C MET A 306 4.13 -10.60 10.12
N PHE A 307 3.97 -11.54 9.16
CA PHE A 307 2.90 -12.54 9.18
C PHE A 307 2.99 -13.44 10.41
N HIS A 308 4.21 -13.84 10.81
CA HIS A 308 4.42 -14.65 12.01
C HIS A 308 3.90 -13.94 13.27
N ILE A 309 4.31 -12.68 13.48
CA ILE A 309 3.89 -11.87 14.62
C ILE A 309 2.37 -11.68 14.60
N VAL A 310 1.80 -11.29 13.46
CA VAL A 310 0.36 -11.11 13.31
C VAL A 310 -0.39 -12.41 13.59
N GLY A 311 0.07 -13.53 13.03
CA GLY A 311 -0.56 -14.84 13.24
C GLY A 311 -0.47 -15.35 14.68
N LYS A 312 0.59 -15.00 15.40
CA LYS A 312 0.79 -15.37 16.82
C LYS A 312 -0.04 -14.51 17.76
N LYS A 313 -0.10 -13.19 17.51
CA LYS A 313 -0.71 -12.21 18.42
C LYS A 313 -2.18 -11.94 18.13
N PHE A 314 -2.58 -11.95 16.88
CA PHE A 314 -3.93 -11.55 16.45
C PHE A 314 -4.74 -12.69 15.82
N GLY A 315 -4.13 -13.83 15.57
CA GLY A 315 -4.78 -15.04 15.04
C GLY A 315 -4.64 -15.22 13.53
N LYS A 316 -4.95 -16.46 13.09
CA LYS A 316 -4.71 -16.93 11.70
C LYS A 316 -5.49 -16.13 10.64
N SER A 317 -6.77 -15.82 10.92
CA SER A 317 -7.62 -15.08 9.97
C SER A 317 -7.06 -13.69 9.67
N LYS A 318 -6.57 -12.97 10.70
CA LYS A 318 -5.97 -11.64 10.53
C LYS A 318 -4.62 -11.71 9.80
N MET A 319 -3.84 -12.78 10.04
CA MET A 319 -2.63 -13.08 9.28
C MET A 319 -2.95 -13.24 7.78
N CYS A 320 -3.97 -14.01 7.42
CA CYS A 320 -4.40 -14.21 6.03
C CYS A 320 -4.84 -12.91 5.36
N PHE A 321 -5.58 -12.06 6.09
CA PHE A 321 -5.96 -10.73 5.60
C PHE A 321 -4.73 -9.86 5.30
N VAL A 322 -3.78 -9.76 6.24
CA VAL A 322 -2.56 -8.95 6.05
C VAL A 322 -1.73 -9.51 4.89
N THR A 323 -1.69 -10.84 4.73
CA THR A 323 -1.04 -11.48 3.57
C THR A 323 -1.72 -11.12 2.24
N SER A 324 -3.05 -11.06 2.21
CA SER A 324 -3.79 -10.66 1.00
C SER A 324 -3.53 -9.20 0.62
N ILE A 325 -3.41 -8.30 1.61
CA ILE A 325 -2.99 -6.90 1.37
C ILE A 325 -1.55 -6.83 0.88
N ALA A 326 -0.63 -7.62 1.45
CA ALA A 326 0.76 -7.67 0.99
C ALA A 326 0.85 -8.21 -0.45
N LEU A 327 0.08 -9.24 -0.81
CA LEU A 327 0.00 -9.75 -2.17
C LEU A 327 -0.51 -8.68 -3.14
N TYR A 328 -1.57 -7.97 -2.76
CA TYR A 328 -2.08 -6.83 -3.52
C TYR A 328 -0.96 -5.81 -3.81
N SER A 329 -0.21 -5.42 -2.76
CA SER A 329 0.90 -4.49 -2.89
C SER A 329 1.99 -5.01 -3.83
N MET A 330 2.39 -6.29 -3.73
CA MET A 330 3.42 -6.89 -4.59
C MET A 330 3.02 -6.89 -6.08
N LEU A 331 1.75 -7.15 -6.38
CA LEU A 331 1.24 -7.08 -7.76
C LEU A 331 1.26 -5.65 -8.31
N LEU A 332 0.95 -4.66 -7.49
CA LEU A 332 1.06 -3.26 -7.88
C LEU A 332 2.53 -2.83 -8.05
N TYR A 333 3.42 -3.26 -7.17
CA TYR A 333 4.86 -2.95 -7.22
C TYR A 333 5.53 -3.47 -8.51
N ALA A 334 4.99 -4.53 -9.11
CA ALA A 334 5.50 -5.04 -10.38
C ALA A 334 5.25 -4.10 -11.58
N THR A 335 4.32 -3.16 -11.46
CA THR A 335 3.84 -2.37 -12.61
C THR A 335 3.63 -0.89 -12.34
N ASP A 336 3.78 -0.43 -11.09
CA ASP A 336 3.58 0.97 -10.72
C ASP A 336 4.44 1.36 -9.50
N ASN A 337 4.44 2.65 -9.12
CA ASN A 337 5.25 3.22 -8.02
C ASN A 337 4.40 3.53 -6.80
N VAL A 338 3.65 2.56 -6.30
CA VAL A 338 2.73 2.79 -5.17
C VAL A 338 3.44 2.90 -3.82
N SER A 339 4.69 2.42 -3.72
CA SER A 339 5.49 2.47 -2.49
C SER A 339 5.81 3.88 -2.00
N ILE A 340 5.73 4.88 -2.89
CA ILE A 340 5.98 6.29 -2.58
C ILE A 340 4.69 7.11 -2.41
N TYR A 341 3.52 6.52 -2.61
CA TYR A 341 2.25 7.26 -2.50
C TYR A 341 1.69 7.21 -1.08
N VAL A 342 1.83 8.31 -0.33
CA VAL A 342 1.22 8.47 1.01
C VAL A 342 -0.29 8.20 0.95
N MET A 343 -0.95 8.63 -0.13
CA MET A 343 -2.36 8.39 -0.40
C MET A 343 -2.72 6.90 -0.45
N TYR A 344 -1.80 6.03 -0.88
CA TYR A 344 -1.96 4.57 -0.91
C TYR A 344 -1.60 3.95 0.44
N LEU A 345 -0.45 4.33 1.00
CA LEU A 345 0.10 3.73 2.21
C LEU A 345 -0.76 4.02 3.45
N LEU A 346 -1.34 5.22 3.55
CA LEU A 346 -2.19 5.59 4.68
C LEU A 346 -3.44 4.71 4.82
N PRO A 347 -4.28 4.51 3.77
CA PRO A 347 -5.37 3.54 3.82
C PRO A 347 -4.91 2.12 4.08
N MET A 348 -3.80 1.68 3.49
CA MET A 348 -3.25 0.35 3.70
C MET A 348 -2.97 0.09 5.19
N TYR A 349 -2.24 0.97 5.85
CA TYR A 349 -1.99 0.84 7.28
C TYR A 349 -3.27 0.99 8.11
N SER A 350 -4.17 1.91 7.74
CA SER A 350 -5.43 2.13 8.46
C SER A 350 -6.33 0.90 8.44
N VAL A 351 -6.48 0.21 7.31
CA VAL A 351 -7.29 -1.02 7.21
C VAL A 351 -6.65 -2.18 7.96
N MET A 352 -5.32 -2.32 7.89
CA MET A 352 -4.61 -3.33 8.67
C MET A 352 -4.83 -3.10 10.18
N LEU A 353 -4.64 -1.87 10.68
CA LEU A 353 -4.88 -1.53 12.08
C LEU A 353 -6.34 -1.79 12.49
N ALA A 354 -7.31 -1.42 11.65
CA ALA A 354 -8.73 -1.66 11.92
C ALA A 354 -9.06 -3.16 12.06
N VAL A 355 -8.39 -4.01 11.27
CA VAL A 355 -8.57 -5.47 11.36
C VAL A 355 -7.86 -6.03 12.58
N LEU A 356 -6.60 -5.64 12.84
CA LEU A 356 -5.82 -6.16 13.96
C LEU A 356 -6.45 -5.83 15.31
N THR A 357 -7.05 -4.63 15.43
CA THR A 357 -7.66 -4.16 16.68
C THR A 357 -9.12 -4.59 16.86
N SER A 358 -9.70 -5.30 15.87
CA SER A 358 -11.04 -5.86 16.02
C SER A 358 -11.05 -7.00 17.03
N GLU A 359 -12.03 -7.03 17.92
CA GLU A 359 -12.27 -8.17 18.83
C GLU A 359 -12.54 -9.43 18.00
N ASN A 360 -12.06 -10.59 18.49
CA ASN A 360 -12.33 -11.86 17.83
C ASN A 360 -13.84 -12.14 17.95
N GLN A 361 -14.54 -12.26 16.82
CA GLN A 361 -15.98 -12.58 16.77
C GLN A 361 -16.39 -13.86 17.53
N LYS A 362 -15.45 -14.76 17.87
CA LYS A 362 -15.71 -15.96 18.66
C LYS A 362 -15.95 -15.72 20.15
N ALA A 363 -15.55 -14.58 20.70
CA ALA A 363 -15.81 -14.24 22.09
C ALA A 363 -17.25 -13.78 22.33
N ILE A 364 -17.98 -13.38 21.30
CA ILE A 364 -19.37 -12.90 21.42
C ILE A 364 -20.36 -14.05 21.34
N ILE A 365 -20.07 -15.09 20.54
CA ILE A 365 -20.97 -16.26 20.38
C ILE A 365 -20.88 -17.21 21.57
N GLY A 366 -19.76 -17.26 22.28
CA GLY A 366 -19.58 -18.12 23.48
C GLY A 366 -20.22 -17.61 24.76
N ASN A 367 -20.68 -16.35 24.79
CA ASN A 367 -21.37 -15.77 25.94
C ASN A 367 -22.90 -15.81 25.81
N GLU A 368 -23.44 -16.08 24.60
CA GLU A 368 -24.90 -16.23 24.40
C GLU A 368 -25.40 -17.68 24.64
N GLU A 369 -24.49 -18.66 24.78
CA GLU A 369 -24.88 -20.05 25.12
C GLU A 369 -24.82 -20.36 26.65
N ASN A 370 -24.44 -19.38 27.48
CA ASN A 370 -24.35 -19.57 28.93
C ASN A 370 -25.29 -18.64 29.75
N ASP A 371 -26.19 -17.92 29.11
CA ASP A 371 -27.33 -17.22 29.74
C ASP A 371 -28.66 -17.88 29.27
#